data_b2da15e8a20e171968c8d6e85f0eb5a7
#
_entry.id   b2da15e8a20e171968c8d6e85f0eb5a7
#
_cell.length_a   1.000
_cell.length_b   1.000
_cell.length_c   1.000
_cell.angle_alpha   90.00
_cell.angle_beta   90.00
_cell.angle_gamma   90.00
#
_symmetry.space_group_name_H-M   'P 1'
#
loop_
_entity.id
_entity.type
_entity.pdbx_description
1 polymer ?
#
loop_
_entity_poly.entity_id
_entity_poly.type
_entity_poly.pdbx_seq_one_letter_code
_entity_poly.pdbx_strand_id
1 'polypeptide(L)'
;MKRLFIFIMGVMMAVVATSRTFDMKQLGADAKGIKPCTKLINQTIEKAASEGGGTIYFPAGTYLTATIHMKSNITLYVESGAVLRFSDRFEDYLPYVKIRWEGTVMNTLSPLIYAHDAENLTITGRGTLNGNGFKWWSWEKETRELIKK
;
A
#
# COMPACT_ATOMS: atom_id res chain seq x y z
N MET A 1 -42.68 7.20 50.56
CA MET A 1 -41.66 7.76 49.64
C MET A 1 -40.97 6.60 48.95
N LYS A 2 -41.41 6.29 47.73
CA LYS A 2 -40.86 5.15 46.93
C LYS A 2 -39.71 5.71 46.07
N ARG A 3 -38.49 5.27 46.32
CA ARG A 3 -37.32 5.61 45.48
C ARG A 3 -37.31 4.72 44.23
N LEU A 4 -37.62 5.34 43.10
CA LEU A 4 -37.57 4.69 41.79
C LEU A 4 -36.09 4.64 41.32
N PHE A 5 -35.46 3.45 41.36
CA PHE A 5 -34.15 3.21 40.80
C PHE A 5 -34.34 3.00 39.28
N ILE A 6 -33.95 3.98 38.49
CA ILE A 6 -33.88 3.84 37.02
C ILE A 6 -32.55 3.19 36.68
N PHE A 7 -32.59 1.90 36.31
CA PHE A 7 -31.45 1.19 35.75
C PHE A 7 -31.29 1.60 34.28
N ILE A 8 -30.35 2.49 34.02
CA ILE A 8 -29.94 2.80 32.64
C ILE A 8 -29.03 1.66 32.19
N MET A 9 -29.62 0.69 31.50
CA MET A 9 -28.87 -0.38 30.83
C MET A 9 -28.28 0.19 29.53
N GLY A 10 -27.01 0.64 29.61
CA GLY A 10 -26.26 1.08 28.45
C GLY A 10 -26.03 -0.10 27.51
N VAL A 11 -26.75 -0.12 26.39
CA VAL A 11 -26.48 -1.07 25.29
C VAL A 11 -25.15 -0.66 24.65
N MET A 12 -24.09 -1.35 25.05
CA MET A 12 -22.77 -1.24 24.41
C MET A 12 -22.89 -1.93 23.06
N MET A 13 -23.18 -1.17 21.99
CA MET A 13 -23.11 -1.68 20.63
C MET A 13 -21.65 -2.05 20.33
N ALA A 14 -21.33 -3.32 20.38
CA ALA A 14 -20.08 -3.83 19.85
C ALA A 14 -20.11 -3.63 18.33
N VAL A 15 -19.37 -2.63 17.85
CA VAL A 15 -19.10 -2.48 16.43
C VAL A 15 -18.22 -3.67 16.03
N VAL A 16 -18.82 -4.68 15.43
CA VAL A 16 -18.07 -5.76 14.80
C VAL A 16 -17.38 -5.17 13.59
N ALA A 17 -16.09 -4.87 13.70
CA ALA A 17 -15.27 -4.46 12.57
C ALA A 17 -15.12 -5.68 11.64
N THR A 18 -15.99 -5.80 10.65
CA THR A 18 -15.85 -6.76 9.56
C THR A 18 -14.75 -6.25 8.65
N SER A 19 -13.58 -6.86 8.74
CA SER A 19 -12.49 -6.58 7.79
C SER A 19 -12.93 -7.00 6.38
N ARG A 20 -13.19 -6.02 5.52
CA ARG A 20 -13.54 -6.27 4.13
C ARG A 20 -12.31 -6.68 3.34
N THR A 21 -12.48 -7.65 2.45
CA THR A 21 -11.44 -8.08 1.52
C THR A 21 -11.75 -7.59 0.11
N PHE A 22 -10.80 -6.91 -0.49
CA PHE A 22 -10.84 -6.37 -1.84
C PHE A 22 -9.93 -7.21 -2.73
N ASP A 23 -10.52 -8.14 -3.49
CA ASP A 23 -9.77 -8.99 -4.42
C ASP A 23 -9.41 -8.19 -5.68
N MET A 24 -8.13 -7.91 -5.85
CA MET A 24 -7.63 -7.07 -6.93
C MET A 24 -7.90 -7.66 -8.31
N LYS A 25 -7.87 -8.98 -8.45
CA LYS A 25 -8.17 -9.64 -9.73
C LYS A 25 -9.66 -9.52 -10.08
N GLN A 26 -10.56 -9.68 -9.10
CA GLN A 26 -12.00 -9.48 -9.30
C GLN A 26 -12.34 -8.02 -9.59
N LEU A 27 -11.57 -7.07 -9.06
CA LEU A 27 -11.70 -5.65 -9.33
C LEU A 27 -11.12 -5.23 -10.69
N GLY A 28 -10.54 -6.16 -11.46
CA GLY A 28 -10.04 -5.92 -12.81
C GLY A 28 -8.56 -5.60 -12.92
N ALA A 29 -7.77 -5.86 -11.88
CA ALA A 29 -6.32 -5.75 -11.98
C ALA A 29 -5.75 -6.77 -12.97
N ASP A 30 -4.83 -6.34 -13.81
CA ASP A 30 -4.14 -7.24 -14.74
C ASP A 30 -3.15 -8.13 -13.99
N ALA A 31 -3.52 -9.39 -13.82
CA ALA A 31 -2.71 -10.41 -13.15
C ALA A 31 -1.65 -11.04 -14.07
N LYS A 32 -1.46 -10.52 -15.30
CA LYS A 32 -0.42 -10.96 -16.25
C LYS A 32 0.82 -10.07 -16.21
N GLY A 33 0.75 -8.95 -15.51
CA GLY A 33 1.85 -7.99 -15.37
C GLY A 33 2.14 -7.18 -16.63
N ILE A 34 1.15 -7.00 -17.51
CA ILE A 34 1.29 -6.24 -18.75
C ILE A 34 0.81 -4.81 -18.54
N LYS A 35 -0.37 -4.64 -17.95
CA LYS A 35 -0.98 -3.33 -17.70
C LYS A 35 -0.70 -2.86 -16.27
N PRO A 36 -0.28 -1.59 -16.08
CA PRO A 36 -0.09 -1.05 -14.75
C PRO A 36 -1.39 -1.05 -13.93
N CYS A 37 -1.32 -1.57 -12.71
CA CYS A 37 -2.45 -1.63 -11.76
C CYS A 37 -2.37 -0.53 -10.70
N THR A 38 -1.35 0.33 -10.71
CA THR A 38 -1.06 1.33 -9.66
C THR A 38 -2.27 2.17 -9.29
N LYS A 39 -2.95 2.73 -10.29
CA LYS A 39 -4.12 3.58 -10.07
C LYS A 39 -5.25 2.82 -9.37
N LEU A 40 -5.55 1.60 -9.85
CA LEU A 40 -6.60 0.77 -9.28
C LEU A 40 -6.26 0.37 -7.84
N ILE A 41 -5.01 -0.03 -7.58
CA ILE A 41 -4.55 -0.39 -6.23
C ILE A 41 -4.75 0.78 -5.27
N ASN A 42 -4.25 1.97 -5.62
CA ASN A 42 -4.33 3.14 -4.76
C ASN A 42 -5.78 3.61 -4.54
N GLN A 43 -6.61 3.60 -5.57
CA GLN A 43 -8.04 3.90 -5.44
C GLN A 43 -8.77 2.88 -4.53
N THR A 44 -8.41 1.60 -4.61
CA THR A 44 -8.99 0.57 -3.75
C THR A 44 -8.55 0.76 -2.30
N ILE A 45 -7.29 1.13 -2.06
CA ILE A 45 -6.78 1.46 -0.72
C ILE A 45 -7.51 2.67 -0.14
N GLU A 46 -7.70 3.74 -0.91
CA GLU A 46 -8.44 4.92 -0.46
C GLU A 46 -9.89 4.60 -0.13
N LYS A 47 -10.55 3.82 -0.97
CA LYS A 47 -11.91 3.34 -0.71
C LYS A 47 -11.96 2.51 0.57
N ALA A 48 -11.09 1.52 0.71
CA ALA A 48 -11.04 0.67 1.90
C ALA A 48 -10.81 1.50 3.17
N ALA A 49 -9.88 2.45 3.14
CA ALA A 49 -9.59 3.33 4.28
C ALA A 49 -10.80 4.20 4.64
N SER A 50 -11.52 4.76 3.66
CA SER A 50 -12.75 5.55 3.91
C SER A 50 -13.91 4.72 4.49
N GLU A 51 -13.88 3.40 4.30
CA GLU A 51 -14.84 2.45 4.87
C GLU A 51 -14.38 1.83 6.21
N GLY A 52 -13.31 2.37 6.82
CA GLY A 52 -12.78 1.93 8.12
C GLY A 52 -11.63 0.94 8.04
N GLY A 53 -11.15 0.62 6.85
CA GLY A 53 -10.03 -0.28 6.62
C GLY A 53 -10.40 -1.54 5.86
N GLY A 54 -9.41 -2.41 5.62
CA GLY A 54 -9.65 -3.67 4.93
C GLY A 54 -8.39 -4.34 4.41
N THR A 55 -8.58 -5.49 3.80
CA THR A 55 -7.52 -6.27 3.17
C THR A 55 -7.53 -6.08 1.67
N ILE A 56 -6.45 -5.59 1.11
CA ILE A 56 -6.20 -5.53 -0.32
C ILE A 56 -5.52 -6.84 -0.70
N TYR A 57 -6.28 -7.73 -1.32
CA TYR A 57 -5.88 -9.10 -1.58
C TYR A 57 -5.41 -9.27 -3.03
N PHE A 58 -4.21 -9.81 -3.19
CA PHE A 58 -3.62 -10.16 -4.47
C PHE A 58 -3.56 -11.68 -4.61
N PRO A 59 -4.48 -12.32 -5.33
CA PRO A 59 -4.39 -13.74 -5.65
C PRO A 59 -3.23 -14.01 -6.62
N ALA A 60 -2.87 -15.28 -6.81
CA ALA A 60 -1.78 -15.70 -7.69
C ALA A 60 -1.84 -15.00 -9.07
N GLY A 61 -0.69 -14.47 -9.50
CA GLY A 61 -0.51 -13.69 -10.72
C GLY A 61 0.61 -12.65 -10.59
N THR A 62 0.92 -11.97 -11.67
CA THR A 62 1.90 -10.87 -11.66
C THR A 62 1.15 -9.55 -11.87
N TYR A 63 1.37 -8.60 -10.94
CA TYR A 63 0.74 -7.29 -10.97
C TYR A 63 1.81 -6.22 -11.13
N LEU A 64 1.79 -5.53 -12.27
CA LEU A 64 2.70 -4.41 -12.52
C LEU A 64 2.18 -3.19 -11.78
N THR A 65 3.01 -2.59 -10.94
CA THR A 65 2.64 -1.40 -10.17
C THR A 65 3.83 -0.45 -10.02
N ALA A 66 3.55 0.77 -9.58
CA ALA A 66 4.52 1.72 -9.05
C ALA A 66 4.24 1.93 -7.56
N THR A 67 4.36 3.15 -7.04
CA THR A 67 4.14 3.43 -5.62
C THR A 67 2.76 3.01 -5.15
N ILE A 68 2.74 2.23 -4.09
CA ILE A 68 1.54 1.88 -3.33
C ILE A 68 1.45 2.82 -2.12
N HIS A 69 0.40 3.65 -2.08
CA HIS A 69 0.15 4.58 -0.99
C HIS A 69 -0.71 3.92 0.07
N MET A 70 -0.10 3.47 1.16
CA MET A 70 -0.80 2.86 2.28
C MET A 70 -1.55 3.91 3.10
N LYS A 71 -2.71 3.54 3.59
CA LYS A 71 -3.56 4.32 4.50
C LYS A 71 -3.81 3.54 5.78
N SER A 72 -4.27 4.21 6.82
CA SER A 72 -4.57 3.56 8.11
C SER A 72 -5.53 2.39 7.97
N ASN A 73 -5.34 1.37 8.80
CA ASN A 73 -6.17 0.17 8.89
C ASN A 73 -6.17 -0.71 7.62
N ILE A 74 -5.10 -0.65 6.81
CA ILE A 74 -4.97 -1.43 5.57
C ILE A 74 -4.01 -2.60 5.75
N THR A 75 -4.47 -3.78 5.34
CA THR A 75 -3.64 -4.95 5.15
C THR A 75 -3.40 -5.19 3.66
N LEU A 76 -2.15 -5.20 3.25
CA LEU A 76 -1.73 -5.63 1.91
C LEU A 76 -1.40 -7.13 1.99
N TYR A 77 -2.27 -7.98 1.44
CA TYR A 77 -2.09 -9.42 1.46
C TYR A 77 -1.68 -9.94 0.08
N VAL A 78 -0.45 -10.45 0.00
CA VAL A 78 0.11 -10.98 -1.25
C VAL A 78 0.14 -12.51 -1.15
N GLU A 79 -0.77 -13.18 -1.87
CA GLU A 79 -0.97 -14.63 -1.80
C GLU A 79 0.22 -15.40 -2.39
N SER A 80 0.34 -16.66 -2.02
CA SER A 80 1.31 -17.57 -2.64
C SER A 80 1.13 -17.60 -4.16
N GLY A 81 2.23 -17.41 -4.91
CA GLY A 81 2.19 -17.28 -6.37
C GLY A 81 1.78 -15.89 -6.89
N ALA A 82 1.49 -14.94 -6.02
CA ALA A 82 1.34 -13.54 -6.41
C ALA A 82 2.68 -12.82 -6.41
N VAL A 83 2.91 -11.99 -7.42
CA VAL A 83 4.08 -11.13 -7.55
C VAL A 83 3.64 -9.69 -7.79
N LEU A 84 3.92 -8.80 -6.86
CA LEU A 84 3.85 -7.37 -7.09
C LEU A 84 5.18 -6.93 -7.72
N ARG A 85 5.18 -6.73 -9.04
CA ARG A 85 6.35 -6.27 -9.77
C ARG A 85 6.31 -4.77 -9.92
N PHE A 86 7.26 -4.09 -9.31
CA PHE A 86 7.36 -2.65 -9.38
C PHE A 86 7.96 -2.19 -10.71
N SER A 87 7.48 -1.05 -11.20
CA SER A 87 7.98 -0.44 -12.43
C SER A 87 9.47 -0.09 -12.33
N ASP A 88 10.19 -0.24 -13.43
CA ASP A 88 11.58 0.20 -13.56
C ASP A 88 11.70 1.60 -14.20
N ARG A 89 10.59 2.33 -14.34
CA ARG A 89 10.53 3.66 -14.92
C ARG A 89 10.45 4.70 -13.81
N PHE A 90 11.37 5.66 -13.82
CA PHE A 90 11.44 6.72 -12.80
C PHE A 90 10.17 7.60 -12.80
N GLU A 91 9.60 7.86 -13.98
CA GLU A 91 8.42 8.70 -14.15
C GLU A 91 7.19 8.16 -13.43
N ASP A 92 7.12 6.85 -13.25
CA ASP A 92 5.99 6.19 -12.58
C ASP A 92 5.99 6.44 -11.04
N TYR A 93 7.07 7.06 -10.52
CA TYR A 93 7.25 7.40 -9.10
C TYR A 93 7.11 8.90 -8.81
N LEU A 94 6.62 9.65 -9.77
CA LEU A 94 6.27 11.06 -9.59
C LEU A 94 4.83 11.22 -9.07
N PRO A 95 4.52 12.33 -8.40
CA PRO A 95 5.39 13.46 -8.07
C PRO A 95 6.41 13.13 -6.96
N TYR A 96 7.41 14.00 -6.82
CA TYR A 96 8.33 13.91 -5.68
C TYR A 96 7.57 14.00 -4.36
N VAL A 97 8.00 13.20 -3.38
CA VAL A 97 7.46 13.22 -2.02
C VAL A 97 8.53 13.70 -1.03
N LYS A 98 8.05 14.29 0.04
CA LYS A 98 8.92 14.73 1.13
C LYS A 98 9.21 13.54 2.05
N ILE A 99 10.47 13.21 2.20
CA ILE A 99 10.93 12.18 3.11
C ILE A 99 12.01 12.70 4.06
N ARG A 100 12.31 11.93 5.09
CA ARG A 100 13.48 12.12 5.93
C ARG A 100 14.47 10.98 5.67
N TRP A 101 15.64 11.33 5.15
CA TRP A 101 16.73 10.42 4.88
C TRP A 101 17.95 10.82 5.70
N GLU A 102 18.50 9.89 6.49
CA GLU A 102 19.69 10.14 7.36
C GLU A 102 19.61 11.44 8.17
N GLY A 103 18.42 11.75 8.69
CA GLY A 103 18.18 12.96 9.47
C GLY A 103 17.87 14.23 8.65
N THR A 104 18.07 14.22 7.34
CA THR A 104 17.79 15.35 6.45
C THR A 104 16.43 15.22 5.78
N VAL A 105 15.67 16.30 5.75
CA VAL A 105 14.41 16.38 5.02
C VAL A 105 14.70 16.73 3.56
N MET A 106 14.22 15.91 2.64
CA MET A 106 14.44 16.09 1.20
C MET A 106 13.22 15.68 0.38
N ASN A 107 13.15 16.20 -0.84
CA ASN A 107 12.17 15.73 -1.84
C ASN A 107 12.85 14.69 -2.74
N THR A 108 12.20 13.55 -2.91
CA THR A 108 12.70 12.45 -3.73
C THR A 108 11.56 11.75 -4.46
N LEU A 109 11.92 10.86 -5.39
CA LEU A 109 10.94 9.96 -5.99
C LEU A 109 10.21 9.19 -4.90
N SER A 110 8.93 8.93 -5.12
CA SER A 110 8.13 8.17 -4.16
C SER A 110 8.70 6.76 -3.99
N PRO A 111 8.77 6.22 -2.77
CA PRO A 111 9.23 4.83 -2.56
C PRO A 111 8.22 3.83 -3.12
N LEU A 112 8.63 2.56 -3.21
CA LEU A 112 7.77 1.48 -3.69
C LEU A 112 6.48 1.36 -2.88
N ILE A 113 6.59 1.46 -1.55
CA ILE A 113 5.47 1.49 -0.63
C ILE A 113 5.64 2.73 0.25
N TYR A 114 4.67 3.60 0.25
CA TYR A 114 4.66 4.87 0.94
C TYR A 114 3.53 4.93 1.95
N ALA A 115 3.85 5.33 3.18
CA ALA A 115 2.88 5.61 4.22
C ALA A 115 3.30 6.90 4.94
N HIS A 116 2.36 7.79 5.19
CA HIS A 116 2.57 9.02 5.93
C HIS A 116 1.35 9.25 6.83
N ASP A 117 1.63 9.52 8.11
CA ASP A 117 0.60 9.72 9.14
C ASP A 117 -0.48 8.61 9.14
N ALA A 118 -0.03 7.35 9.06
CA ALA A 118 -0.89 6.19 8.99
C ALA A 118 -0.54 5.15 10.06
N GLU A 119 -1.56 4.48 10.58
CA GLU A 119 -1.45 3.48 11.64
C GLU A 119 -2.15 2.16 11.27
N ASN A 120 -1.86 1.08 11.99
CA ASN A 120 -2.43 -0.26 11.76
C ASN A 120 -2.18 -0.76 10.33
N LEU A 121 -0.94 -0.66 9.87
CA LEU A 121 -0.50 -1.11 8.55
C LEU A 121 0.05 -2.53 8.62
N THR A 122 -0.38 -3.38 7.72
CA THR A 122 0.12 -4.74 7.62
C THR A 122 0.48 -5.06 6.16
N ILE A 123 1.67 -5.64 5.96
CA ILE A 123 2.06 -6.28 4.70
C ILE A 123 2.34 -7.73 5.05
N THR A 124 1.62 -8.65 4.44
CA THR A 124 1.68 -10.07 4.77
C THR A 124 1.37 -10.96 3.57
N GLY A 125 1.46 -12.27 3.77
CA GLY A 125 1.25 -13.29 2.74
C GLY A 125 2.54 -14.04 2.42
N ARG A 126 2.46 -14.91 1.42
CA ARG A 126 3.59 -15.74 0.95
C ARG A 126 4.03 -15.39 -0.48
N GLY A 127 3.52 -14.29 -1.02
CA GLY A 127 3.88 -13.81 -2.34
C GLY A 127 5.19 -13.05 -2.36
N THR A 128 5.47 -12.41 -3.48
CA THR A 128 6.73 -11.71 -3.73
C THR A 128 6.50 -10.23 -3.99
N LEU A 129 7.29 -9.38 -3.34
CA LEU A 129 7.46 -7.99 -3.69
C LEU A 129 8.75 -7.86 -4.51
N ASN A 130 8.63 -7.67 -5.81
CA ASN A 130 9.77 -7.55 -6.72
C ASN A 130 10.02 -6.08 -7.07
N GLY A 131 11.04 -5.50 -6.46
CA GLY A 131 11.43 -4.10 -6.67
C GLY A 131 11.98 -3.79 -8.06
N ASN A 132 12.29 -4.81 -8.87
CA ASN A 132 12.76 -4.68 -10.25
C ASN A 132 13.91 -3.66 -10.40
N GLY A 133 14.93 -3.77 -9.53
CA GLY A 133 15.93 -2.72 -9.27
C GLY A 133 17.04 -2.58 -10.30
N PHE A 134 17.07 -3.38 -11.37
CA PHE A 134 18.21 -3.41 -12.31
C PHE A 134 18.56 -2.03 -12.90
N LYS A 135 17.55 -1.32 -13.42
CA LYS A 135 17.77 0.03 -13.97
C LYS A 135 18.18 1.06 -12.90
N TRP A 136 17.67 0.89 -11.67
CA TRP A 136 18.01 1.76 -10.56
C TRP A 136 19.49 1.64 -10.18
N TRP A 137 20.03 0.42 -10.17
CA TRP A 137 21.46 0.20 -9.89
C TRP A 137 22.35 0.71 -11.01
N SER A 138 21.92 0.57 -12.26
CA SER A 138 22.65 1.12 -13.41
C SER A 138 22.72 2.63 -13.34
N TRP A 139 21.59 3.29 -13.08
CA TRP A 139 21.52 4.74 -12.91
C TRP A 139 22.37 5.24 -11.72
N GLU A 140 22.31 4.56 -10.60
CA GLU A 140 23.08 4.91 -9.41
C GLU A 140 24.59 4.82 -9.69
N LYS A 141 25.03 3.77 -10.37
CA LYS A 141 26.43 3.59 -10.78
C LYS A 141 26.90 4.71 -11.71
N GLU A 142 26.10 5.04 -12.73
CA GLU A 142 26.41 6.15 -13.65
C GLU A 142 26.52 7.49 -12.91
N THR A 143 25.60 7.76 -12.00
CA THR A 143 25.58 8.98 -11.20
C THR A 143 26.82 9.08 -10.30
N ARG A 144 27.23 7.99 -9.64
CA ARG A 144 28.46 7.96 -8.84
C ARG A 144 29.70 8.23 -9.65
N GLU A 145 29.82 7.72 -10.86
CA GLU A 145 30.96 7.97 -11.75
C GLU A 145 31.02 9.44 -12.21
N LEU A 146 29.87 10.08 -12.39
CA LEU A 146 29.80 11.51 -12.71
C LEU A 146 30.24 12.40 -11.56
N ILE A 147 29.93 12.04 -10.31
CA ILE A 147 30.29 12.82 -9.11
C ILE A 147 31.79 12.72 -8.78
N LYS A 148 32.47 11.65 -9.20
CA LYS A 148 33.91 11.44 -8.98
C LYS A 148 34.80 12.25 -9.94
N LYS A 149 34.26 12.85 -10.98
CA LYS A 149 34.96 13.71 -11.95
C LYS A 149 34.90 15.17 -11.54
#